data_4a98329e15e18e35026e8d3b3b242b42
#
_entry.id   4a98329e15e18e35026e8d3b3b242b42
#
_cell.length_a   1.000
_cell.length_b   1.000
_cell.length_c   1.000
_cell.angle_alpha   90.00
_cell.angle_beta   90.00
_cell.angle_gamma   90.00
#
_symmetry.space_group_name_H-M   'P 1'
#
loop_
_entity.id
_entity.type
_entity.pdbx_description
1 polymer ?
#
loop_
_entity_poly.entity_id
_entity_poly.type
_entity_poly.pdbx_seq_one_letter_code
_entity_poly.pdbx_strand_id
1 'polypeptide(L)'
;MENDLLTGKKILIVEDDFSSKLYLNKILEKANVIILNAGDGQEAVDIAFNNPDIDIILMDIQLPVMDGFDAMKKIREFRENIIIIAQTAYGLLGDKEKILNSGFNDYIIKPILTQNLIDKLNTNLRGAKQPKVI
;
A
#
# COMPACT_ATOMS: atom_id res chain seq x y z
N MET A 1 -15.09 -8.77 14.36
CA MET A 1 -15.32 -8.76 12.90
C MET A 1 -14.06 -8.32 12.20
N GLU A 2 -13.68 -9.03 11.16
CA GLU A 2 -12.45 -8.75 10.44
C GLU A 2 -12.40 -7.32 9.88
N ASN A 3 -13.55 -6.81 9.41
CA ASN A 3 -13.60 -5.50 8.77
C ASN A 3 -13.49 -4.35 9.76
N ASP A 4 -13.60 -4.61 11.05
CA ASP A 4 -13.52 -3.54 12.06
C ASP A 4 -12.13 -2.91 12.10
N LEU A 5 -11.08 -3.66 11.77
CA LEU A 5 -9.73 -3.10 11.72
C LEU A 5 -9.59 -2.05 10.63
N LEU A 6 -10.28 -2.24 9.51
CA LEU A 6 -10.18 -1.34 8.35
C LEU A 6 -11.09 -0.13 8.47
N THR A 7 -12.18 -0.23 9.23
CA THR A 7 -13.14 0.87 9.35
C THR A 7 -12.45 2.14 9.86
N GLY A 8 -12.57 3.21 9.07
CA GLY A 8 -11.99 4.49 9.42
C GLY A 8 -10.51 4.64 9.15
N LYS A 9 -9.83 3.59 8.71
CA LYS A 9 -8.42 3.70 8.33
C LYS A 9 -8.28 4.49 7.05
N LYS A 10 -7.19 5.22 6.92
CA LYS A 10 -6.89 6.01 5.74
C LYS A 10 -5.84 5.29 4.90
N ILE A 11 -6.20 4.97 3.66
CA ILE A 11 -5.33 4.22 2.76
C ILE A 11 -5.09 5.03 1.48
N LEU A 12 -3.83 5.18 1.12
CA LEU A 12 -3.43 5.79 -0.14
C LEU A 12 -3.22 4.69 -1.18
N ILE A 13 -3.98 4.76 -2.26
CA ILE A 13 -3.83 3.86 -3.40
C ILE A 13 -2.99 4.57 -4.45
N VAL A 14 -1.86 3.99 -4.83
CA VAL A 14 -0.99 4.54 -5.87
C VAL A 14 -1.06 3.61 -7.07
N GLU A 15 -1.78 4.04 -8.09
CA GLU A 15 -2.09 3.23 -9.25
C GLU A 15 -2.37 4.16 -10.45
N ASP A 16 -1.67 3.94 -11.57
CA ASP A 16 -1.87 4.77 -12.76
C ASP A 16 -2.93 4.22 -13.72
N ASP A 17 -3.27 2.94 -13.61
CA ASP A 17 -4.31 2.34 -14.45
C ASP A 17 -5.70 2.63 -13.89
N PHE A 18 -6.54 3.27 -14.71
CA PHE A 18 -7.87 3.68 -14.27
C PHE A 18 -8.73 2.51 -13.78
N SER A 19 -8.76 1.42 -14.54
CA SER A 19 -9.59 0.26 -14.19
C SER A 19 -9.13 -0.39 -12.88
N SER A 20 -7.82 -0.53 -12.71
CA SER A 20 -7.25 -1.09 -11.48
C SER A 20 -7.56 -0.21 -10.28
N LYS A 21 -7.41 1.11 -10.44
CA LYS A 21 -7.73 2.06 -9.39
C LYS A 21 -9.20 1.96 -8.98
N LEU A 22 -10.09 1.93 -9.97
CA LEU A 22 -11.53 1.84 -9.71
C LEU A 22 -11.87 0.56 -8.95
N TYR A 23 -11.27 -0.55 -9.36
CA TYR A 23 -11.47 -1.84 -8.70
C TYR A 23 -11.06 -1.81 -7.23
N LEU A 24 -9.86 -1.31 -6.96
CA LEU A 24 -9.35 -1.22 -5.58
C LEU A 24 -10.20 -0.28 -4.73
N ASN A 25 -10.61 0.86 -5.30
CA ASN A 25 -11.47 1.80 -4.60
C ASN A 25 -12.79 1.15 -4.18
N LYS A 26 -13.40 0.35 -5.07
CA LYS A 26 -14.66 -0.32 -4.74
C LYS A 26 -14.53 -1.32 -3.59
N ILE A 27 -13.42 -2.07 -3.56
CA ILE A 27 -13.18 -3.02 -2.47
C ILE A 27 -13.07 -2.26 -1.15
N LEU A 28 -12.28 -1.18 -1.13
CA LEU A 28 -12.01 -0.45 0.10
C LEU A 28 -13.20 0.38 0.56
N GLU A 29 -14.03 0.87 -0.35
CA GLU A 29 -15.26 1.56 0.01
C GLU A 29 -16.18 0.65 0.82
N LYS A 30 -16.29 -0.61 0.42
CA LYS A 30 -17.11 -1.59 1.15
C LYS A 30 -16.58 -1.90 2.53
N ALA A 31 -15.29 -1.70 2.74
CA ALA A 31 -14.65 -1.90 4.04
C ALA A 31 -14.66 -0.64 4.91
N ASN A 32 -15.30 0.42 4.46
CA ASN A 32 -15.42 1.71 5.17
C ASN A 32 -14.06 2.38 5.41
N VAL A 33 -13.19 2.28 4.43
CA VAL A 33 -11.87 2.91 4.44
C VAL A 33 -11.98 4.32 3.88
N ILE A 34 -11.19 5.23 4.44
CA ILE A 34 -11.02 6.58 3.86
C ILE A 34 -9.93 6.45 2.79
N ILE A 35 -10.26 6.77 1.54
CA ILE A 35 -9.39 6.49 0.40
C ILE A 35 -8.80 7.76 -0.16
N LEU A 36 -7.48 7.76 -0.38
CA LEU A 36 -6.77 8.76 -1.16
C LEU A 36 -6.17 8.06 -2.38
N ASN A 37 -6.04 8.76 -3.48
CA ASN A 37 -5.52 8.20 -4.74
C ASN A 37 -4.38 9.05 -5.28
N ALA A 38 -3.35 8.39 -5.79
CA ALA A 38 -2.25 9.01 -6.51
C ALA A 38 -2.04 8.27 -7.82
N GLY A 39 -1.75 8.98 -8.90
CA GLY A 39 -1.55 8.41 -10.22
C GLY A 39 -0.11 8.14 -10.60
N ASP A 40 0.84 8.65 -9.81
CA ASP A 40 2.26 8.40 -10.05
C ASP A 40 3.04 8.50 -8.74
N GLY A 41 4.33 8.16 -8.82
CA GLY A 41 5.17 8.12 -7.63
C GLY A 41 5.38 9.48 -6.97
N GLN A 42 5.52 10.55 -7.76
CA GLN A 42 5.72 11.88 -7.21
C GLN A 42 4.46 12.36 -6.48
N GLU A 43 3.30 12.14 -7.07
CA GLU A 43 2.03 12.48 -6.43
C GLU A 43 1.86 11.72 -5.12
N ALA A 44 2.28 10.44 -5.10
CA ALA A 44 2.22 9.63 -3.89
C ALA A 44 3.08 10.24 -2.77
N VAL A 45 4.28 10.68 -3.10
CA VAL A 45 5.18 11.32 -2.13
C VAL A 45 4.53 12.59 -1.58
N ASP A 46 3.99 13.42 -2.46
CA ASP A 46 3.36 14.69 -2.07
C ASP A 46 2.14 14.46 -1.18
N ILE A 47 1.28 13.52 -1.55
CA ILE A 47 0.09 13.20 -0.76
C ILE A 47 0.48 12.62 0.61
N ALA A 48 1.46 11.72 0.64
CA ALA A 48 1.92 11.13 1.90
C ALA A 48 2.51 12.20 2.84
N PHE A 49 3.23 13.16 2.28
CA PHE A 49 3.81 14.25 3.07
C PHE A 49 2.72 15.13 3.69
N ASN A 50 1.68 15.43 2.90
CA ASN A 50 0.61 16.32 3.33
C ASN A 50 -0.48 15.65 4.17
N ASN A 51 -0.44 14.32 4.30
CA ASN A 51 -1.44 13.55 5.04
C ASN A 51 -0.77 12.59 6.01
N PRO A 52 -0.25 13.11 7.14
CA PRO A 52 0.49 12.26 8.10
C PRO A 52 -0.37 11.21 8.79
N ASP A 53 -1.68 11.25 8.61
CA ASP A 53 -2.61 10.29 9.19
C ASP A 53 -2.90 9.09 8.30
N ILE A 54 -2.22 8.95 7.16
CA ILE A 54 -2.34 7.76 6.32
C ILE A 54 -1.83 6.55 7.09
N ASP A 55 -2.63 5.48 7.10
CA ASP A 55 -2.28 4.25 7.81
C ASP A 55 -1.53 3.25 6.94
N ILE A 56 -1.93 3.13 5.67
CA ILE A 56 -1.33 2.18 4.74
C ILE A 56 -1.24 2.82 3.36
N ILE A 57 -0.17 2.49 2.64
CA ILE A 57 -0.03 2.84 1.23
C ILE A 57 0.02 1.55 0.41
N LEU A 58 -0.86 1.46 -0.59
CA LEU A 58 -0.80 0.39 -1.60
C LEU A 58 -0.08 0.96 -2.81
N MET A 59 1.15 0.53 -3.03
CA MET A 59 2.05 1.13 -4.01
C MET A 59 2.33 0.20 -5.18
N ASP A 60 1.84 0.55 -6.37
CA ASP A 60 2.27 -0.14 -7.58
C ASP A 60 3.77 0.14 -7.77
N ILE A 61 4.55 -0.89 -8.05
CA ILE A 61 5.99 -0.70 -8.26
C ILE A 61 6.31 -0.19 -9.66
N GLN A 62 5.41 -0.36 -10.63
CA GLN A 62 5.59 0.16 -11.99
C GLN A 62 4.72 1.39 -12.20
N LEU A 63 5.30 2.55 -11.97
CA LEU A 63 4.59 3.83 -12.06
C LEU A 63 5.31 4.78 -13.01
N PRO A 64 4.58 5.70 -13.65
CA PRO A 64 5.22 6.77 -14.43
C PRO A 64 5.83 7.81 -13.51
N VAL A 65 6.68 8.65 -14.06
CA VAL A 65 7.35 9.78 -13.41
C VAL A 65 8.38 9.32 -12.37
N MET A 66 7.94 8.58 -11.37
CA MET A 66 8.80 8.03 -10.32
C MET A 66 8.24 6.66 -9.95
N ASP A 67 9.04 5.61 -10.06
CA ASP A 67 8.55 4.26 -9.80
C ASP A 67 8.28 4.03 -8.30
N GLY A 68 7.62 2.90 -8.01
CA GLY A 68 7.20 2.59 -6.64
C GLY A 68 8.36 2.41 -5.66
N PHE A 69 9.51 1.91 -6.12
CA PHE A 69 10.68 1.75 -5.25
C PHE A 69 11.22 3.11 -4.81
N ASP A 70 11.36 4.02 -5.76
CA ASP A 70 11.87 5.37 -5.47
C ASP A 70 10.88 6.17 -4.61
N ALA A 71 9.60 6.05 -4.92
CA ALA A 71 8.56 6.72 -4.13
C ALA A 71 8.57 6.21 -2.68
N MET A 72 8.66 4.89 -2.50
CA MET A 72 8.72 4.29 -1.17
C MET A 72 9.92 4.81 -0.38
N LYS A 73 11.09 4.87 -1.00
CA LYS A 73 12.29 5.37 -0.34
C LYS A 73 12.14 6.82 0.10
N LYS A 74 11.56 7.66 -0.75
CA LYS A 74 11.33 9.07 -0.41
C LYS A 74 10.32 9.21 0.73
N ILE A 75 9.25 8.43 0.71
CA ILE A 75 8.26 8.45 1.79
C ILE A 75 8.90 8.02 3.11
N ARG A 76 9.77 7.01 3.09
CA ARG A 76 10.47 6.55 4.29
C ARG A 76 11.36 7.62 4.92
N GLU A 77 11.80 8.62 4.16
CA GLU A 77 12.61 9.70 4.71
C GLU A 77 11.85 10.55 5.73
N PHE A 78 10.53 10.67 5.58
CA PHE A 78 9.70 11.43 6.52
C PHE A 78 8.65 10.60 7.24
N ARG A 79 8.44 9.36 6.82
CA ARG A 79 7.50 8.42 7.45
C ARG A 79 8.17 7.04 7.52
N GLU A 80 9.08 6.88 8.46
CA GLU A 80 9.90 5.67 8.57
C GLU A 80 9.09 4.39 8.77
N ASN A 81 8.02 4.45 9.53
CA ASN A 81 7.29 3.26 9.97
C ASN A 81 5.91 3.07 9.34
N ILE A 82 5.55 3.85 8.32
CA ILE A 82 4.27 3.67 7.67
C ILE A 82 4.25 2.31 6.93
N ILE A 83 3.10 1.66 6.94
CA ILE A 83 2.92 0.41 6.23
C ILE A 83 2.81 0.68 4.73
N ILE A 84 3.72 0.11 3.94
CA ILE A 84 3.67 0.23 2.49
C ILE A 84 3.68 -1.18 1.90
N ILE A 85 2.62 -1.49 1.17
CA ILE A 85 2.43 -2.79 0.51
C ILE A 85 2.63 -2.61 -0.98
N ALA A 86 3.57 -3.35 -1.56
CA ALA A 86 3.85 -3.26 -2.99
C ALA A 86 2.81 -4.05 -3.78
N GLN A 87 2.37 -3.50 -4.91
CA GLN A 87 1.56 -4.22 -5.89
C GLN A 87 2.45 -4.57 -7.07
N THR A 88 2.49 -5.83 -7.44
CA THR A 88 3.36 -6.30 -8.51
C THR A 88 2.65 -7.28 -9.42
N ALA A 89 2.94 -7.20 -10.73
CA ALA A 89 2.46 -8.15 -11.71
C ALA A 89 3.37 -9.39 -11.77
N TYR A 90 4.54 -9.33 -11.16
CA TYR A 90 5.54 -10.38 -11.24
C TYR A 90 5.64 -11.16 -9.93
N GLY A 91 5.35 -12.46 -9.99
CA GLY A 91 5.40 -13.32 -8.81
C GLY A 91 6.62 -14.21 -8.74
N LEU A 92 7.70 -13.85 -9.43
CA LEU A 92 8.93 -14.64 -9.43
C LEU A 92 9.68 -14.51 -8.10
N LEU A 93 10.37 -15.58 -7.69
CA LEU A 93 11.06 -15.64 -6.40
C LEU A 93 12.00 -14.47 -6.16
N GLY A 94 12.77 -14.08 -7.18
CA GLY A 94 13.72 -12.98 -7.03
C GLY A 94 13.06 -11.64 -6.78
N ASP A 95 11.89 -11.41 -7.36
CA ASP A 95 11.15 -10.16 -7.18
C ASP A 95 10.61 -10.02 -5.77
N LYS A 96 10.13 -11.11 -5.20
CA LYS A 96 9.62 -11.12 -3.83
C LYS A 96 10.69 -10.69 -2.83
N GLU A 97 11.87 -11.29 -2.93
CA GLU A 97 12.99 -10.96 -2.04
C GLU A 97 13.43 -9.52 -2.22
N LYS A 98 13.52 -9.06 -3.47
CA LYS A 98 13.89 -7.68 -3.79
C LYS A 98 12.91 -6.69 -3.16
N ILE A 99 11.61 -6.95 -3.29
CA ILE A 99 10.58 -6.09 -2.73
C ILE A 99 10.72 -5.98 -1.22
N LEU A 100 10.78 -7.11 -0.53
CA LEU A 100 10.85 -7.12 0.93
C LEU A 100 12.16 -6.53 1.45
N ASN A 101 13.27 -6.77 0.75
CA ASN A 101 14.57 -6.24 1.17
C ASN A 101 14.73 -4.75 0.87
N SER A 102 13.89 -4.17 0.00
CA SER A 102 13.97 -2.76 -0.38
C SER A 102 13.37 -1.81 0.65
N GLY A 103 12.48 -2.30 1.51
CA GLY A 103 11.81 -1.47 2.50
C GLY A 103 10.30 -1.52 2.50
N PHE A 104 9.68 -2.31 1.62
CA PHE A 104 8.24 -2.56 1.67
C PHE A 104 7.91 -3.50 2.81
N ASN A 105 6.76 -3.31 3.42
CA ASN A 105 6.30 -4.18 4.51
C ASN A 105 5.78 -5.52 3.99
N ASP A 106 5.21 -5.51 2.80
CA ASP A 106 4.58 -6.69 2.22
C ASP A 106 4.40 -6.47 0.72
N TYR A 107 3.84 -7.44 0.05
CA TYR A 107 3.51 -7.31 -1.38
C TYR A 107 2.23 -8.06 -1.67
N ILE A 108 1.59 -7.70 -2.79
CA ILE A 108 0.43 -8.42 -3.30
C ILE A 108 0.59 -8.55 -4.80
N ILE A 109 0.28 -9.73 -5.34
CA ILE A 109 0.47 -10.04 -6.75
C ILE A 109 -0.80 -9.74 -7.53
N LYS A 110 -0.67 -9.08 -8.67
CA LYS A 110 -1.78 -8.83 -9.58
C LYS A 110 -2.06 -10.09 -10.42
N PRO A 111 -3.32 -10.39 -10.76
CA PRO A 111 -4.53 -9.62 -10.43
C PRO A 111 -4.90 -9.76 -8.95
N ILE A 112 -5.27 -8.64 -8.34
CA ILE A 112 -5.56 -8.60 -6.92
C ILE A 112 -6.96 -9.15 -6.65
N LEU A 113 -7.06 -10.21 -5.85
CA LEU A 113 -8.33 -10.76 -5.42
C LEU A 113 -8.77 -10.06 -4.15
N THR A 114 -10.07 -9.79 -4.04
CA THR A 114 -10.63 -9.05 -2.91
C THR A 114 -10.19 -9.63 -1.57
N GLN A 115 -10.33 -10.95 -1.40
CA GLN A 115 -9.99 -11.57 -0.11
C GLN A 115 -8.50 -11.46 0.21
N ASN A 116 -7.65 -11.60 -0.80
CA ASN A 116 -6.20 -11.45 -0.59
C ASN A 116 -5.85 -10.05 -0.12
N LEU A 117 -6.46 -9.04 -0.71
CA LEU A 117 -6.23 -7.66 -0.32
C LEU A 117 -6.66 -7.42 1.13
N ILE A 118 -7.87 -7.82 1.47
CA ILE A 118 -8.39 -7.65 2.83
C ILE A 118 -7.51 -8.37 3.85
N ASP A 119 -7.10 -9.60 3.55
CA ASP A 119 -6.22 -10.36 4.45
C ASP A 119 -4.87 -9.70 4.64
N LYS A 120 -4.26 -9.20 3.57
CA LYS A 120 -2.97 -8.50 3.65
C LYS A 120 -3.07 -7.23 4.46
N LEU A 121 -4.13 -6.46 4.27
CA LEU A 121 -4.34 -5.23 5.03
C LEU A 121 -4.52 -5.53 6.51
N ASN A 122 -5.36 -6.50 6.84
CA ASN A 122 -5.60 -6.87 8.23
C ASN A 122 -4.34 -7.42 8.90
N THR A 123 -3.60 -8.27 8.21
CA THR A 123 -2.37 -8.85 8.74
C THR A 123 -1.35 -7.76 9.07
N ASN A 124 -1.17 -6.80 8.17
CA ASN A 124 -0.22 -5.72 8.40
C ASN A 124 -0.67 -4.76 9.50
N LEU A 125 -1.96 -4.50 9.60
CA LEU A 125 -2.49 -3.65 10.68
C LEU A 125 -2.34 -4.31 12.05
N ARG A 126 -2.56 -5.62 12.16
CA ARG A 126 -2.36 -6.36 13.41
C ARG A 126 -0.90 -6.31 13.84
N GLY A 127 0.02 -6.50 12.89
CA GLY A 127 1.44 -6.44 13.17
C GLY A 127 1.89 -5.06 13.66
N ALA A 128 1.33 -4.01 13.07
CA ALA A 128 1.68 -2.63 13.45
C ALA A 128 1.19 -2.29 14.85
N LYS A 129 0.13 -2.94 15.34
CA LYS A 129 -0.41 -2.68 16.67
C LYS A 129 0.38 -3.36 17.78
N GLN A 130 1.20 -4.34 17.45
CA GLN A 130 1.97 -5.07 18.43
C GLN A 130 3.36 -4.46 18.56
N PRO A 131 3.80 -4.13 19.78
CA PRO A 131 5.16 -3.65 19.97
C PRO A 131 6.13 -4.72 19.51
N LYS A 132 7.17 -4.29 18.82
CA LYS A 132 8.23 -5.24 18.47
C LYS A 132 8.96 -5.60 19.73
N VAL A 133 8.95 -6.89 20.03
CA VAL A 133 9.74 -7.42 21.14
C VAL A 133 11.12 -7.72 20.59
N ILE A 134 12.09 -7.09 21.15
CA ILE A 134 13.47 -7.28 20.72
C ILE A 134 14.14 -8.30 21.61
#